data_73449dc21b991d852806d670450bad35
#
_entry.id   73449dc21b991d852806d670450bad35
#
_cell.length_a   1.000
_cell.length_b   1.000
_cell.length_c   1.000
_cell.angle_alpha   90.00
_cell.angle_beta   90.00
_cell.angle_gamma   90.00
#
_symmetry.space_group_name_H-M   'P 1'
#
loop_
_entity.id
_entity.type
_entity.pdbx_description
1 polymer ?
#
loop_
_entity_poly.entity_id
_entity_poly.type
_entity_poly.pdbx_seq_one_letter_code
_entity_poly.pdbx_strand_id
1 'polypeptide(L)'
;AFDDLYHLYDDANFDVVVCNLKAEKKENPKWLKPYTILKTKYGTKIGVVGATALFDMFYDELGWKVTEPRKEIISVVKELIDQVDIILCMSHLGITEDELLAEECPEIDVIFGAHTHHLFKQGKEINGVLLTGCGKFGTYTGHLTIQYDHRTGRIMEKKEEVIENALLP
;
A
#
# COMPACT_ATOMS: atom_id res chain seq x y z
N ALA A 1 -11.24 18.60 11.08
CA ALA A 1 -12.04 18.01 12.17
C ALA A 1 -12.36 16.54 11.86
N PHE A 2 -12.96 15.82 12.82
CA PHE A 2 -13.32 14.40 12.64
C PHE A 2 -14.19 14.17 11.39
N ASP A 3 -15.26 14.96 11.26
CA ASP A 3 -16.22 14.82 10.17
C ASP A 3 -15.63 15.15 8.78
N ASP A 4 -14.62 15.99 8.69
CA ASP A 4 -13.97 16.32 7.42
C ASP A 4 -13.30 15.07 6.81
N LEU A 5 -12.56 14.31 7.60
CA LEU A 5 -11.99 13.04 7.14
C LEU A 5 -13.06 11.95 7.00
N TYR A 6 -14.05 11.91 7.92
CA TYR A 6 -15.09 10.90 7.93
C TYR A 6 -15.91 10.87 6.64
N HIS A 7 -16.14 12.03 6.03
CA HIS A 7 -16.91 12.20 4.81
C HIS A 7 -16.05 12.46 3.55
N LEU A 8 -14.72 12.47 3.68
CA LEU A 8 -13.81 12.88 2.61
C LEU A 8 -13.96 12.04 1.32
N TYR A 9 -14.26 10.75 1.50
CA TYR A 9 -14.31 9.79 0.39
C TYR A 9 -15.71 9.18 0.18
N ASP A 10 -16.77 9.82 0.69
CA ASP A 10 -18.14 9.28 0.55
C ASP A 10 -18.57 9.12 -0.92
N ASP A 11 -18.13 10.02 -1.80
CA ASP A 11 -18.42 10.01 -3.24
C ASP A 11 -17.28 9.40 -4.08
N ALA A 12 -16.28 8.77 -3.46
CA ALA A 12 -15.18 8.18 -4.21
C ALA A 12 -15.64 6.97 -5.02
N ASN A 13 -15.27 6.93 -6.30
CA ASN A 13 -15.51 5.80 -7.20
C ASN A 13 -14.32 4.83 -7.29
N PHE A 14 -13.46 4.83 -6.29
CA PHE A 14 -12.30 3.96 -6.11
C PHE A 14 -12.22 3.49 -4.66
N ASP A 15 -11.48 2.41 -4.43
CA ASP A 15 -11.26 1.87 -3.09
C ASP A 15 -10.18 2.67 -2.35
N VAL A 16 -10.45 3.00 -1.09
CA VAL A 16 -9.49 3.57 -0.16
C VAL A 16 -9.11 2.51 0.87
N VAL A 17 -7.82 2.14 0.91
CA VAL A 17 -7.33 1.04 1.75
C VAL A 17 -6.38 1.57 2.83
N VAL A 18 -6.80 1.46 4.10
CA VAL A 18 -5.96 1.80 5.27
C VAL A 18 -6.32 0.85 6.41
N CYS A 19 -5.49 -0.15 6.67
CA CYS A 19 -5.79 -1.20 7.65
C CYS A 19 -5.59 -0.79 9.11
N ASN A 20 -4.79 0.24 9.36
CA ASN A 20 -4.41 0.67 10.71
C ASN A 20 -5.11 1.94 11.20
N LEU A 21 -6.16 2.41 10.51
CA LEU A 21 -6.93 3.60 10.89
C LEU A 21 -8.35 3.19 11.32
N LYS A 22 -8.84 3.77 12.43
CA LYS A 22 -10.18 3.51 12.97
C LYS A 22 -10.83 4.82 13.43
N ALA A 23 -12.13 4.96 13.18
CA ALA A 23 -12.93 6.04 13.76
C ALA A 23 -13.24 5.72 15.23
N GLU A 24 -12.99 6.65 16.16
CA GLU A 24 -13.26 6.40 17.60
C GLU A 24 -14.67 6.78 18.01
N LYS A 25 -15.28 7.76 17.34
CA LYS A 25 -16.57 8.35 17.74
C LYS A 25 -17.79 7.60 17.20
N LYS A 26 -17.61 6.78 16.17
CA LYS A 26 -18.68 6.00 15.51
C LYS A 26 -18.06 4.87 14.69
N GLU A 27 -18.87 4.02 14.09
CA GLU A 27 -18.38 2.97 13.18
C GLU A 27 -17.52 3.56 12.06
N ASN A 28 -16.57 2.78 11.54
CA ASN A 28 -15.75 3.21 10.41
C ASN A 28 -16.61 3.61 9.22
N PRO A 29 -16.25 4.64 8.48
CA PRO A 29 -16.97 4.99 7.26
C PRO A 29 -16.84 3.87 6.23
N LYS A 30 -17.84 3.72 5.37
CA LYS A 30 -17.91 2.61 4.39
C LYS A 30 -16.75 2.58 3.39
N TRP A 31 -16.17 3.74 3.12
CA TRP A 31 -15.02 3.85 2.22
C TRP A 31 -13.71 3.33 2.83
N LEU A 32 -13.59 3.27 4.17
CA LEU A 32 -12.37 2.83 4.85
C LEU A 32 -12.31 1.30 4.87
N LYS A 33 -11.47 0.74 4.01
CA LYS A 33 -11.28 -0.71 3.87
C LYS A 33 -9.89 -1.10 4.37
N PRO A 34 -9.71 -2.24 5.06
CA PRO A 34 -8.39 -2.75 5.41
C PRO A 34 -7.62 -3.23 4.18
N TYR A 35 -8.31 -3.75 3.18
CA TYR A 35 -7.78 -4.22 1.90
C TYR A 35 -8.86 -4.23 0.82
N THR A 36 -8.43 -4.43 -0.42
CA THR A 36 -9.31 -4.75 -1.55
C THR A 36 -8.70 -5.87 -2.40
N ILE A 37 -9.53 -6.60 -3.14
CA ILE A 37 -9.08 -7.62 -4.10
C ILE A 37 -9.49 -7.18 -5.50
N LEU A 38 -8.49 -6.97 -6.34
CA LEU A 38 -8.66 -6.68 -7.75
C LEU A 38 -8.56 -7.95 -8.57
N LYS A 39 -9.26 -8.01 -9.69
CA LYS A 39 -9.18 -9.13 -10.62
C LYS A 39 -8.82 -8.62 -12.00
N THR A 40 -7.72 -9.12 -12.55
CA THR A 40 -7.32 -8.80 -13.92
C THR A 40 -8.26 -9.46 -14.94
N LYS A 41 -8.22 -8.98 -16.19
CA LYS A 41 -8.97 -9.61 -17.28
C LYS A 41 -8.57 -11.08 -17.55
N TYR A 42 -7.41 -11.50 -17.08
CA TYR A 42 -6.91 -12.87 -17.20
C TYR A 42 -7.22 -13.75 -15.99
N GLY A 43 -7.90 -13.21 -14.99
CA GLY A 43 -8.33 -13.94 -13.80
C GLY A 43 -7.38 -13.86 -12.61
N THR A 44 -6.17 -13.30 -12.75
CA THR A 44 -5.24 -13.08 -11.62
C THR A 44 -5.90 -12.20 -10.57
N LYS A 45 -5.87 -12.65 -9.33
CA LYS A 45 -6.36 -11.90 -8.17
C LYS A 45 -5.21 -11.18 -7.49
N ILE A 46 -5.38 -9.89 -7.25
CA ILE A 46 -4.38 -9.04 -6.62
C ILE A 46 -4.97 -8.49 -5.34
N GLY A 47 -4.41 -8.87 -4.19
CA GLY A 47 -4.71 -8.26 -2.90
C GLY A 47 -3.96 -6.95 -2.74
N VAL A 48 -4.66 -5.90 -2.34
CA VAL A 48 -4.05 -4.61 -2.04
C VAL A 48 -4.35 -4.25 -0.61
N VAL A 49 -3.33 -4.15 0.22
CA VAL A 49 -3.38 -3.65 1.60
C VAL A 49 -2.75 -2.27 1.67
N GLY A 50 -3.18 -1.42 2.59
CA GLY A 50 -2.59 -0.10 2.78
C GLY A 50 -2.49 0.28 4.25
N ALA A 51 -1.53 1.15 4.58
CA ALA A 51 -1.38 1.68 5.93
C ALA A 51 -0.82 3.10 5.93
N THR A 52 -1.20 3.89 6.96
CA THR A 52 -0.68 5.23 7.22
C THR A 52 0.34 5.21 8.36
N ALA A 53 1.22 6.22 8.39
CA ALA A 53 2.22 6.39 9.44
C ALA A 53 1.60 6.54 10.83
N LEU A 54 2.32 6.07 11.85
CA LEU A 54 1.89 6.12 13.24
C LEU A 54 2.07 7.53 13.82
N PHE A 55 1.10 8.40 13.59
CA PHE A 55 0.99 9.73 14.22
C PHE A 55 -0.15 9.73 15.23
N ASP A 56 -0.07 8.86 16.23
CA ASP A 56 -1.12 8.60 17.22
C ASP A 56 -1.68 9.87 17.88
N MET A 57 -0.83 10.70 18.48
CA MET A 57 -1.29 11.94 19.12
C MET A 57 -2.06 12.87 18.16
N PHE A 58 -1.65 12.97 16.89
CA PHE A 58 -2.33 13.80 15.92
C PHE A 58 -3.71 13.24 15.56
N TYR A 59 -3.79 11.92 15.34
CA TYR A 59 -5.05 11.26 14.99
C TYR A 59 -6.02 11.24 16.18
N ASP A 60 -5.53 11.00 17.41
CA ASP A 60 -6.35 10.99 18.64
C ASP A 60 -7.04 12.34 18.87
N GLU A 61 -6.33 13.46 18.70
CA GLU A 61 -6.92 14.80 18.78
C GLU A 61 -8.06 15.02 17.77
N LEU A 62 -7.98 14.40 16.62
CA LEU A 62 -9.01 14.44 15.59
C LEU A 62 -10.15 13.45 15.84
N GLY A 63 -10.05 12.56 16.83
CA GLY A 63 -11.03 11.51 17.14
C GLY A 63 -10.92 10.30 16.23
N TRP A 64 -9.72 10.03 15.73
CA TRP A 64 -9.33 8.85 14.99
C TRP A 64 -8.24 8.10 15.75
N LYS A 65 -8.19 6.79 15.61
CA LYS A 65 -7.15 5.98 16.19
C LYS A 65 -6.31 5.34 15.11
N VAL A 66 -5.01 5.48 15.24
CA VAL A 66 -4.03 4.78 14.40
C VAL A 66 -3.36 3.69 15.26
N THR A 67 -3.26 2.49 14.73
CA THR A 67 -2.59 1.35 15.38
C THR A 67 -1.25 1.06 14.72
N GLU A 68 -0.44 0.17 15.31
CA GLU A 68 0.88 -0.18 14.82
C GLU A 68 0.79 -0.76 13.39
N PRO A 69 1.32 -0.06 12.37
CA PRO A 69 1.00 -0.35 10.98
C PRO A 69 1.52 -1.70 10.48
N ARG A 70 2.76 -2.10 10.83
CA ARG A 70 3.33 -3.36 10.36
C ARG A 70 2.55 -4.56 10.86
N LYS A 71 2.12 -4.54 12.13
CA LYS A 71 1.28 -5.62 12.70
C LYS A 71 -0.06 -5.74 12.00
N GLU A 72 -0.71 -4.61 11.70
CA GLU A 72 -1.99 -4.61 11.00
C GLU A 72 -1.82 -5.09 9.55
N ILE A 73 -0.79 -4.65 8.83
CA ILE A 73 -0.47 -5.15 7.49
C ILE A 73 -0.25 -6.66 7.51
N ILE A 74 0.61 -7.17 8.40
CA ILE A 74 0.91 -8.60 8.51
C ILE A 74 -0.36 -9.41 8.83
N SER A 75 -1.25 -8.87 9.68
CA SER A 75 -2.53 -9.51 9.98
C SER A 75 -3.42 -9.63 8.75
N VAL A 76 -3.52 -8.56 7.95
CA VAL A 76 -4.29 -8.55 6.69
C VAL A 76 -3.66 -9.46 5.65
N VAL A 77 -2.33 -9.47 5.52
CA VAL A 77 -1.62 -10.37 4.59
C VAL A 77 -1.91 -11.84 4.89
N LYS A 78 -1.92 -12.23 6.17
CA LYS A 78 -2.29 -13.60 6.59
C LYS A 78 -3.73 -13.97 6.21
N GLU A 79 -4.63 -13.00 6.18
CA GLU A 79 -6.01 -13.21 5.72
C GLU A 79 -6.07 -13.36 4.18
N LEU A 80 -5.23 -12.61 3.46
CA LEU A 80 -5.25 -12.53 1.99
C LEU A 80 -4.53 -13.68 1.30
N ILE A 81 -3.48 -14.25 1.89
CA ILE A 81 -2.51 -15.11 1.22
C ILE A 81 -3.14 -16.31 0.49
N ASP A 82 -4.19 -16.90 1.06
CA ASP A 82 -4.89 -18.03 0.45
C ASP A 82 -6.01 -17.62 -0.53
N GLN A 83 -6.23 -16.32 -0.72
CA GLN A 83 -7.34 -15.79 -1.50
C GLN A 83 -6.88 -15.14 -2.81
N VAL A 84 -5.60 -14.78 -2.91
CA VAL A 84 -5.04 -13.98 -4.00
C VAL A 84 -3.76 -14.57 -4.57
N ASP A 85 -3.39 -14.15 -5.76
CA ASP A 85 -2.18 -14.59 -6.47
C ASP A 85 -0.99 -13.66 -6.22
N ILE A 86 -1.25 -12.37 -5.94
CA ILE A 86 -0.26 -11.31 -5.78
C ILE A 86 -0.71 -10.41 -4.63
N ILE A 87 0.22 -9.99 -3.78
CA ILE A 87 -0.04 -9.04 -2.67
C ILE A 87 0.77 -7.76 -2.88
N LEU A 88 0.06 -6.63 -2.98
CA LEU A 88 0.62 -5.30 -3.07
C LEU A 88 0.34 -4.52 -1.78
N CYS A 89 1.32 -3.79 -1.28
CA CYS A 89 1.19 -2.92 -0.12
C CYS A 89 1.34 -1.45 -0.52
N MET A 90 0.31 -0.64 -0.25
CA MET A 90 0.32 0.82 -0.39
C MET A 90 0.78 1.43 0.93
N SER A 91 2.08 1.72 1.05
CA SER A 91 2.68 2.15 2.30
C SER A 91 2.90 3.66 2.37
N HIS A 92 2.38 4.28 3.44
CA HIS A 92 2.78 5.65 3.82
C HIS A 92 3.59 5.65 5.13
N LEU A 93 4.51 4.70 5.29
CA LEU A 93 5.25 4.48 6.54
C LEU A 93 6.65 5.11 6.52
N GLY A 94 7.23 5.22 5.34
CA GLY A 94 8.61 5.63 5.13
C GLY A 94 9.57 4.46 5.00
N ILE A 95 10.73 4.74 4.40
CA ILE A 95 11.67 3.70 3.94
C ILE A 95 12.13 2.74 5.03
N THR A 96 12.40 3.22 6.23
CA THR A 96 12.88 2.36 7.34
C THR A 96 11.83 1.33 7.74
N GLU A 97 10.57 1.76 7.87
CA GLU A 97 9.46 0.86 8.19
C GLU A 97 9.12 -0.08 7.03
N ASP A 98 9.25 0.38 5.78
CA ASP A 98 9.05 -0.43 4.59
C ASP A 98 10.11 -1.53 4.48
N GLU A 99 11.37 -1.24 4.80
CA GLU A 99 12.46 -2.22 4.84
C GLU A 99 12.22 -3.29 5.92
N LEU A 100 11.85 -2.87 7.13
CA LEU A 100 11.49 -3.79 8.21
C LEU A 100 10.26 -4.64 7.86
N LEU A 101 9.26 -4.06 7.24
CA LEU A 101 8.07 -4.80 6.77
C LEU A 101 8.45 -5.87 5.74
N ALA A 102 9.33 -5.56 4.80
CA ALA A 102 9.81 -6.52 3.81
C ALA A 102 10.62 -7.67 4.44
N GLU A 103 11.35 -7.39 5.53
CA GLU A 103 12.04 -8.43 6.30
C GLU A 103 11.08 -9.33 7.09
N GLU A 104 10.02 -8.74 7.68
CA GLU A 104 9.08 -9.42 8.56
C GLU A 104 7.94 -10.15 7.82
N CYS A 105 7.63 -9.74 6.58
CA CYS A 105 6.50 -10.25 5.80
C CYS A 105 6.87 -10.48 4.32
N PRO A 106 7.68 -11.51 4.03
CA PRO A 106 8.10 -11.82 2.66
C PRO A 106 6.97 -12.31 1.75
N GLU A 107 5.76 -12.50 2.28
CA GLU A 107 4.55 -12.81 1.52
C GLU A 107 4.03 -11.62 0.72
N ILE A 108 4.46 -10.40 1.02
CA ILE A 108 4.19 -9.22 0.19
C ILE A 108 5.09 -9.27 -1.05
N ASP A 109 4.51 -9.09 -2.22
CA ASP A 109 5.29 -9.08 -3.47
C ASP A 109 5.91 -7.72 -3.77
N VAL A 110 5.16 -6.63 -3.52
CA VAL A 110 5.62 -5.27 -3.78
C VAL A 110 5.10 -4.30 -2.72
N ILE A 111 5.98 -3.40 -2.25
CA ILE A 111 5.63 -2.26 -1.40
C ILE A 111 5.79 -0.97 -2.21
N PHE A 112 4.70 -0.24 -2.41
CA PHE A 112 4.71 1.12 -2.92
C PHE A 112 4.94 2.08 -1.76
N GLY A 113 6.19 2.49 -1.57
CA GLY A 113 6.63 3.31 -0.46
C GLY A 113 6.40 4.81 -0.68
N ALA A 114 6.05 5.50 0.40
CA ALA A 114 5.86 6.95 0.41
C ALA A 114 6.41 7.55 1.71
N HIS A 115 5.93 8.73 2.13
CA HIS A 115 6.28 9.47 3.34
C HIS A 115 7.68 10.10 3.32
N THR A 116 8.75 9.33 3.23
CA THR A 116 10.14 9.82 3.23
C THR A 116 10.65 10.24 1.86
N HIS A 117 9.81 10.16 0.83
CA HIS A 117 10.06 10.64 -0.53
C HIS A 117 11.31 10.02 -1.20
N HIS A 118 11.62 8.78 -0.90
CA HIS A 118 12.72 8.06 -1.55
C HIS A 118 12.47 7.87 -3.04
N LEU A 119 13.54 7.92 -3.83
CA LEU A 119 13.52 7.63 -5.26
C LEU A 119 14.35 6.37 -5.52
N PHE A 120 13.68 5.29 -5.92
CA PHE A 120 14.34 4.08 -6.39
C PHE A 120 14.16 3.97 -7.91
N LYS A 121 15.24 4.18 -8.67
CA LYS A 121 15.16 4.14 -10.14
C LYS A 121 14.83 2.75 -10.71
N GLN A 122 15.08 1.69 -9.94
CA GLN A 122 14.86 0.28 -10.35
C GLN A 122 14.24 -0.55 -9.22
N GLY A 123 13.72 0.10 -8.18
CA GLY A 123 13.31 -0.57 -6.96
C GLY A 123 14.46 -1.04 -6.08
N LYS A 124 14.13 -1.55 -4.90
CA LYS A 124 15.05 -2.21 -3.97
C LYS A 124 14.42 -3.52 -3.51
N GLU A 125 15.09 -4.64 -3.72
CA GLU A 125 14.58 -5.94 -3.29
C GLU A 125 15.13 -6.33 -1.91
N ILE A 126 14.24 -6.78 -1.02
CA ILE A 126 14.55 -7.34 0.31
C ILE A 126 13.71 -8.60 0.49
N ASN A 127 14.34 -9.75 0.73
CA ASN A 127 13.69 -11.04 0.92
C ASN A 127 12.64 -11.40 -0.15
N GLY A 128 12.87 -11.01 -1.40
CA GLY A 128 11.92 -11.22 -2.48
C GLY A 128 10.82 -10.16 -2.58
N VAL A 129 10.72 -9.22 -1.65
CA VAL A 129 9.78 -8.09 -1.70
C VAL A 129 10.42 -6.93 -2.47
N LEU A 130 9.76 -6.43 -3.50
CA LEU A 130 10.21 -5.25 -4.25
C LEU A 130 9.68 -3.97 -3.60
N LEU A 131 10.58 -3.13 -3.06
CA LEU A 131 10.26 -1.78 -2.59
C LEU A 131 10.39 -0.79 -3.74
N THR A 132 9.37 0.05 -3.92
CA THR A 132 9.31 1.09 -4.94
C THR A 132 9.14 2.46 -4.30
N GLY A 133 9.54 3.52 -5.00
CA GLY A 133 9.39 4.89 -4.53
C GLY A 133 9.74 5.90 -5.62
N CYS A 134 8.85 6.84 -5.88
CA CYS A 134 8.93 7.80 -6.99
C CYS A 134 9.34 9.22 -6.57
N GLY A 135 9.96 9.38 -5.39
CA GLY A 135 10.37 10.70 -4.91
C GLY A 135 9.18 11.56 -4.44
N LYS A 136 9.15 12.82 -4.85
CA LYS A 136 8.14 13.81 -4.41
C LYS A 136 7.71 14.77 -5.52
N PHE A 137 6.64 15.52 -5.24
CA PHE A 137 6.13 16.62 -6.08
C PHE A 137 5.71 16.21 -7.50
N GLY A 138 5.47 14.92 -7.76
CA GLY A 138 5.13 14.46 -9.10
C GLY A 138 6.29 14.60 -10.10
N THR A 139 7.53 14.73 -9.65
CA THR A 139 8.71 14.82 -10.53
C THR A 139 8.92 13.54 -11.33
N TYR A 140 8.54 12.39 -10.75
CA TYR A 140 8.67 11.09 -11.38
C TYR A 140 7.37 10.31 -11.34
N THR A 141 7.19 9.42 -12.30
CA THR A 141 6.14 8.39 -12.32
C THR A 141 6.82 7.03 -12.28
N GLY A 142 6.43 6.19 -11.33
CA GLY A 142 6.84 4.79 -11.30
C GLY A 142 5.91 3.92 -12.15
N HIS A 143 6.48 3.02 -12.90
CA HIS A 143 5.78 2.00 -13.67
C HIS A 143 6.27 0.61 -13.26
N LEU A 144 5.39 -0.14 -12.58
CA LEU A 144 5.65 -1.51 -12.17
C LEU A 144 5.09 -2.49 -13.20
N THR A 145 5.92 -3.43 -13.63
CA THR A 145 5.51 -4.60 -14.43
C THR A 145 5.71 -5.86 -13.62
N ILE A 146 4.68 -6.71 -13.55
CA ILE A 146 4.75 -8.04 -12.94
C ILE A 146 4.41 -9.08 -14.01
N GLN A 147 5.33 -10.03 -14.23
CA GLN A 147 5.08 -11.20 -15.07
C GLN A 147 4.64 -12.37 -14.19
N TYR A 148 3.40 -12.84 -14.37
CA TYR A 148 2.83 -13.92 -13.59
C TYR A 148 2.52 -15.12 -14.50
N ASP A 149 3.06 -16.30 -14.15
CA ASP A 149 2.80 -17.56 -14.88
C ASP A 149 1.61 -18.29 -14.24
N HIS A 150 0.46 -18.23 -14.89
CA HIS A 150 -0.77 -18.92 -14.45
C HIS A 150 -0.64 -20.44 -14.36
N ARG A 151 0.28 -21.03 -15.11
CA ARG A 151 0.47 -22.48 -15.10
C ARG A 151 1.19 -22.95 -13.84
N THR A 152 2.11 -22.15 -13.34
CA THR A 152 2.91 -22.48 -12.14
C THR A 152 2.41 -21.76 -10.90
N GLY A 153 1.54 -20.74 -11.05
CA GLY A 153 1.11 -19.89 -9.94
C GLY A 153 2.24 -19.03 -9.36
N ARG A 154 3.20 -18.59 -10.19
CA ARG A 154 4.39 -17.87 -9.72
C ARG A 154 4.62 -16.57 -10.46
N ILE A 155 5.13 -15.59 -9.71
CA ILE A 155 5.72 -14.39 -10.30
C ILE A 155 7.09 -14.77 -10.88
N MET A 156 7.27 -14.47 -12.15
CA MET A 156 8.51 -14.73 -12.91
C MET A 156 9.43 -13.51 -12.88
N GLU A 157 8.87 -12.31 -12.87
CA GLU A 157 9.61 -11.07 -12.85
C GLU A 157 8.78 -9.95 -12.22
N LYS A 158 9.45 -9.08 -11.47
CA LYS A 158 8.96 -7.78 -11.00
C LYS A 158 9.95 -6.72 -11.45
N LYS A 159 9.48 -5.72 -12.18
CA LYS A 159 10.34 -4.66 -12.72
C LYS A 159 9.70 -3.30 -12.49
N GLU A 160 10.43 -2.41 -11.84
CA GLU A 160 10.09 -1.00 -11.76
C GLU A 160 10.91 -0.20 -12.75
N GLU A 161 10.24 0.73 -13.43
CA GLU A 161 10.85 1.77 -14.26
C GLU A 161 10.35 3.12 -13.77
N VAL A 162 11.27 4.04 -13.54
CA VAL A 162 10.93 5.39 -13.08
C VAL A 162 11.18 6.38 -14.21
N ILE A 163 10.13 7.08 -14.61
CA ILE A 163 10.11 8.03 -15.71
C ILE A 163 10.05 9.44 -15.13
N GLU A 164 10.99 10.28 -15.53
CA GLU A 164 10.95 11.69 -15.15
C GLU A 164 9.85 12.42 -15.94
N ASN A 165 8.96 13.09 -15.21
CA ASN A 165 7.88 13.83 -15.81
C ASN A 165 8.42 15.14 -16.40
N ALA A 166 8.02 15.46 -17.62
CA ALA A 166 8.33 16.76 -18.19
C ALA A 166 7.69 17.84 -17.30
N LEU A 167 8.50 18.77 -16.82
CA LEU A 167 7.99 19.97 -16.16
C LEU A 167 7.15 20.72 -17.20
N LEU A 168 5.86 20.85 -16.94
CA LEU A 168 5.02 21.75 -17.74
C LEU A 168 5.55 23.17 -17.51
N PRO A 169 5.73 23.97 -18.55
CA PRO A 169 6.24 25.34 -18.45
C PRO A 169 5.30 26.25 -17.67
#